data_e0909a79ff0020e46c364bad9743cc5f
#
_entry.id   e0909a79ff0020e46c364bad9743cc5f
#
_cell.length_a   1.000
_cell.length_b   1.000
_cell.length_c   1.000
_cell.angle_alpha   90.00
_cell.angle_beta   90.00
_cell.angle_gamma   90.00
#
_symmetry.space_group_name_H-M   'P 1'
#
loop_
_entity.id
_entity.type
_entity.pdbx_description
1 polymer ?
#
loop_
_entity_poly.entity_id
_entity_poly.type
_entity_poly.pdbx_seq_one_letter_code
_entity_poly.pdbx_strand_id
1 'polypeptide(L)'
;MIQIISKPFNWFFKLEAASGLVLLFAAIIALIISNSDLSSLYFLTLNKYLFIGINDFGLKLSIIHWINDALMAIFFFFVTLEIKREFLQGELSNTKQALLPIIAAVGGMLIPALIYIFINIENPETLNGWAIPSATDIAFSLGVLSLLGSRVPLSLKVFLTALAIIDDLGAIIIIALFYSGDLNIKYLLLMLFAFVVLLILNKFNIKKFIPYLIVGLFMWDFTHQSGIHATISGVLLAITIPHRKKNKDFSLLIKIEHSISPYVAFGIMPLFAFANAGVSLEGLSLSSLFKQVPLGILLGLFIGKQLGVFLFSYVSIKLKLAQMPNNSNWYNLYGVGILTGIGFTMSLFIGNLAFVENVQYIEGVKIGVLTGSLLSTLTGYLLLLFVSHKKKNE
;
A
#
# COMPACT_ATOMS: atom_id res chain seq x y z
N MET A 1 -26.36 22.31 0.45
CA MET A 1 -26.02 20.95 0.96
C MET A 1 -24.74 20.40 0.33
N ILE A 2 -24.43 20.64 -0.94
CA ILE A 2 -23.20 20.17 -1.64
C ILE A 2 -21.91 20.81 -1.08
N GLN A 3 -21.92 22.05 -0.59
CA GLN A 3 -20.72 22.72 -0.05
C GLN A 3 -20.26 22.23 1.33
N ILE A 4 -21.12 21.58 2.12
CA ILE A 4 -20.77 21.09 3.47
C ILE A 4 -20.03 19.75 3.37
N ILE A 5 -20.31 18.94 2.35
CA ILE A 5 -19.66 17.65 2.10
C ILE A 5 -18.27 17.84 1.47
N SER A 6 -18.04 18.95 0.73
CA SER A 6 -16.79 19.18 0.00
C SER A 6 -15.59 19.59 0.89
N LYS A 7 -15.82 20.21 2.06
CA LYS A 7 -14.72 20.70 2.93
C LYS A 7 -13.83 19.59 3.52
N PRO A 8 -14.38 18.53 4.16
CA PRO A 8 -13.55 17.43 4.68
C PRO A 8 -12.85 16.66 3.55
N PHE A 9 -13.51 16.45 2.41
CA PHE A 9 -12.92 15.81 1.22
C PHE A 9 -11.76 16.63 0.63
N ASN A 10 -11.92 17.93 0.47
CA ASN A 10 -10.86 18.81 -0.03
C ASN A 10 -9.66 18.90 0.93
N TRP A 11 -9.88 18.78 2.24
CA TRP A 11 -8.81 18.73 3.23
C TRP A 11 -8.05 17.40 3.13
N PHE A 12 -8.75 16.28 3.04
CA PHE A 12 -8.19 14.93 2.86
C PHE A 12 -7.29 14.87 1.61
N PHE A 13 -7.78 15.30 0.45
CA PHE A 13 -6.99 15.31 -0.78
C PHE A 13 -5.81 16.30 -0.75
N LYS A 14 -5.88 17.40 -0.01
CA LYS A 14 -4.71 18.28 0.19
C LYS A 14 -3.65 17.61 1.05
N LEU A 15 -4.04 16.84 2.04
CA LEU A 15 -3.15 16.09 2.91
C LEU A 15 -2.46 14.97 2.12
N GLU A 16 -3.19 14.22 1.30
CA GLU A 16 -2.66 13.16 0.45
C GLU A 16 -1.72 13.69 -0.65
N ALA A 17 -2.06 14.79 -1.29
CA ALA A 17 -1.17 15.42 -2.26
C ALA A 17 0.16 15.83 -1.62
N ALA A 18 0.12 16.39 -0.41
CA ALA A 18 1.32 16.79 0.32
C ALA A 18 2.14 15.57 0.76
N SER A 19 1.48 14.50 1.26
CA SER A 19 2.15 13.28 1.70
C SER A 19 2.86 12.56 0.53
N GLY A 20 2.20 12.49 -0.64
CA GLY A 20 2.80 11.91 -1.85
C GLY A 20 4.06 12.67 -2.30
N LEU A 21 4.08 14.01 -2.18
CA LEU A 21 5.27 14.81 -2.48
C LEU A 21 6.40 14.57 -1.46
N VAL A 22 6.09 14.50 -0.17
CA VAL A 22 7.08 14.21 0.88
C VAL A 22 7.66 12.81 0.70
N LEU A 23 6.83 11.84 0.35
CA LEU A 23 7.23 10.47 0.06
C LEU A 23 8.19 10.40 -1.15
N LEU A 24 7.85 11.08 -2.24
CA LEU A 24 8.72 11.20 -3.43
C LEU A 24 10.06 11.85 -3.07
N PHE A 25 10.02 12.93 -2.29
CA PHE A 25 11.23 13.64 -1.86
C PHE A 25 12.13 12.75 -0.98
N ALA A 26 11.54 11.98 -0.06
CA ALA A 26 12.27 11.01 0.76
C ALA A 26 12.96 9.95 -0.09
N ALA A 27 12.30 9.44 -1.13
CA ALA A 27 12.86 8.48 -2.06
C ALA A 27 14.01 9.06 -2.89
N ILE A 28 13.86 10.29 -3.39
CA ILE A 28 14.92 10.98 -4.14
C ILE A 28 16.14 11.18 -3.26
N ILE A 29 15.96 11.62 -2.01
CA ILE A 29 17.05 11.77 -1.05
C ILE A 29 17.74 10.42 -0.82
N ALA A 30 16.98 9.32 -0.63
CA ALA A 30 17.55 8.00 -0.46
C ALA A 30 18.41 7.59 -1.66
N LEU A 31 17.93 7.83 -2.90
CA LEU A 31 18.69 7.56 -4.12
C LEU A 31 19.97 8.41 -4.23
N ILE A 32 19.90 9.69 -3.88
CA ILE A 32 21.08 10.58 -3.91
C ILE A 32 22.11 10.10 -2.87
N ILE A 33 21.71 9.85 -1.64
CA ILE A 33 22.61 9.43 -0.56
C ILE A 33 23.21 8.06 -0.86
N SER A 34 22.42 7.10 -1.33
CA SER A 34 22.90 5.75 -1.66
C SER A 34 23.90 5.72 -2.83
N ASN A 35 24.04 6.81 -3.59
CA ASN A 35 24.96 6.96 -4.71
C ASN A 35 25.97 8.10 -4.54
N SER A 36 26.19 8.53 -3.31
CA SER A 36 27.17 9.56 -2.93
C SER A 36 28.25 8.97 -2.01
N ASP A 37 29.20 9.80 -1.59
CA ASP A 37 30.22 9.41 -0.59
C ASP A 37 29.63 8.97 0.76
N LEU A 38 28.35 9.30 1.00
CA LEU A 38 27.60 8.89 2.19
C LEU A 38 26.96 7.51 2.06
N SER A 39 27.12 6.81 0.93
CA SER A 39 26.50 5.50 0.66
C SER A 39 26.82 4.47 1.74
N SER A 40 28.10 4.35 2.11
CA SER A 40 28.53 3.42 3.16
C SER A 40 27.86 3.74 4.52
N LEU A 41 27.78 5.02 4.90
CA LEU A 41 27.13 5.44 6.13
C LEU A 41 25.63 5.12 6.12
N TYR A 42 24.96 5.35 4.98
CA TYR A 42 23.53 5.04 4.79
C TYR A 42 23.24 3.56 5.02
N PHE A 43 23.92 2.67 4.32
CA PHE A 43 23.70 1.23 4.45
C PHE A 43 24.16 0.69 5.82
N LEU A 44 25.27 1.15 6.37
CA LEU A 44 25.71 0.79 7.71
C LEU A 44 24.71 1.20 8.78
N THR A 45 24.12 2.40 8.66
CA THR A 45 23.12 2.89 9.62
C THR A 45 21.86 2.03 9.57
N LEU A 46 21.33 1.72 8.39
CA LEU A 46 20.12 0.90 8.24
C LEU A 46 20.31 -0.53 8.76
N ASN A 47 21.52 -1.08 8.61
CA ASN A 47 21.85 -2.43 9.09
C ASN A 47 22.32 -2.48 10.55
N LYS A 48 22.45 -1.33 11.23
CA LYS A 48 22.84 -1.28 12.63
C LYS A 48 21.72 -1.83 13.51
N TYR A 49 22.11 -2.72 14.43
CA TYR A 49 21.15 -3.34 15.36
C TYR A 49 20.75 -2.36 16.47
N LEU A 50 19.45 -2.28 16.73
CA LEU A 50 18.84 -1.53 17.82
C LEU A 50 18.10 -2.52 18.72
N PHE A 51 18.45 -2.53 20.04
CA PHE A 51 17.72 -3.29 21.03
C PHE A 51 16.64 -2.39 21.67
N ILE A 52 15.40 -2.86 21.64
CA ILE A 52 14.28 -2.23 22.34
C ILE A 52 13.72 -3.26 23.32
N GLY A 53 13.86 -2.98 24.63
CA GLY A 53 13.42 -3.89 25.68
C GLY A 53 13.87 -3.44 27.06
N ILE A 54 13.52 -4.26 28.08
CA ILE A 54 13.89 -4.05 29.49
C ILE A 54 14.66 -5.29 29.96
N ASN A 55 15.89 -5.11 30.38
CA ASN A 55 16.83 -6.18 30.73
C ASN A 55 17.00 -7.17 29.54
N ASP A 56 16.75 -8.46 29.77
CA ASP A 56 16.84 -9.53 28.75
C ASP A 56 15.56 -9.71 27.95
N PHE A 57 14.46 -9.00 28.31
CA PHE A 57 13.21 -9.04 27.59
C PHE A 57 13.16 -7.92 26.54
N GLY A 58 13.31 -8.26 25.28
CA GLY A 58 13.24 -7.30 24.18
C GLY A 58 13.67 -7.90 22.86
N LEU A 59 13.52 -7.10 21.82
CA LEU A 59 13.89 -7.48 20.45
C LEU A 59 15.11 -6.70 20.01
N LYS A 60 16.09 -7.42 19.45
CA LYS A 60 17.28 -6.85 18.82
C LYS A 60 17.19 -7.03 17.32
N LEU A 61 16.71 -6.01 16.64
CA LEU A 61 16.54 -6.00 15.18
C LEU A 61 17.37 -4.88 14.55
N SER A 62 17.71 -5.00 13.28
CA SER A 62 18.33 -3.90 12.56
C SER A 62 17.32 -2.76 12.36
N ILE A 63 17.81 -1.53 12.16
CA ILE A 63 16.94 -0.35 11.94
C ILE A 63 16.00 -0.59 10.76
N ILE A 64 16.50 -1.18 9.67
CA ILE A 64 15.63 -1.48 8.52
C ILE A 64 14.53 -2.49 8.87
N HIS A 65 14.79 -3.49 9.70
CA HIS A 65 13.76 -4.42 10.16
C HIS A 65 12.74 -3.75 11.10
N TRP A 66 13.18 -2.84 12.00
CA TRP A 66 12.26 -2.04 12.80
C TRP A 66 11.31 -1.20 11.93
N ILE A 67 11.84 -0.62 10.84
CA ILE A 67 11.03 0.15 9.88
C ILE A 67 10.06 -0.78 9.14
N ASN A 68 10.54 -1.92 8.62
CA ASN A 68 9.74 -2.80 7.78
C ASN A 68 8.71 -3.63 8.55
N ASP A 69 8.94 -3.93 9.83
CA ASP A 69 8.04 -4.76 10.63
C ASP A 69 7.19 -3.92 11.59
N ALA A 70 7.81 -3.09 12.45
CA ALA A 70 7.06 -2.37 13.47
C ALA A 70 6.30 -1.16 12.91
N LEU A 71 6.97 -0.31 12.10
CA LEU A 71 6.28 0.85 11.52
C LEU A 71 5.25 0.43 10.48
N MET A 72 5.54 -0.63 9.70
CA MET A 72 4.56 -1.16 8.75
C MET A 72 3.39 -1.86 9.44
N ALA A 73 3.55 -2.42 10.63
CA ALA A 73 2.40 -2.89 11.43
C ALA A 73 1.46 -1.74 11.81
N ILE A 74 2.00 -0.55 12.15
CA ILE A 74 1.20 0.67 12.40
C ILE A 74 0.53 1.15 11.10
N PHE A 75 1.23 1.10 9.98
CA PHE A 75 0.66 1.42 8.66
C PHE A 75 -0.52 0.50 8.33
N PHE A 76 -0.36 -0.83 8.42
CA PHE A 76 -1.45 -1.77 8.14
C PHE A 76 -2.58 -1.70 9.17
N PHE A 77 -2.29 -1.33 10.42
CA PHE A 77 -3.33 -0.98 11.39
C PHE A 77 -4.16 0.22 10.89
N PHE A 78 -3.51 1.29 10.46
CA PHE A 78 -4.17 2.48 9.92
C PHE A 78 -5.01 2.15 8.67
N VAL A 79 -4.41 1.50 7.66
CA VAL A 79 -5.09 1.11 6.42
C VAL A 79 -6.31 0.23 6.71
N THR A 80 -6.19 -0.72 7.64
CA THR A 80 -7.32 -1.59 8.00
C THR A 80 -8.45 -0.84 8.72
N LEU A 81 -8.12 0.19 9.53
CA LEU A 81 -9.15 1.09 10.09
C LEU A 81 -9.87 1.85 8.97
N GLU A 82 -9.14 2.35 7.99
CA GLU A 82 -9.68 3.04 6.82
C GLU A 82 -10.57 2.11 5.98
N ILE A 83 -10.08 0.91 5.64
CA ILE A 83 -10.85 -0.14 4.97
C ILE A 83 -12.18 -0.40 5.73
N LYS A 84 -12.09 -0.60 7.04
CA LYS A 84 -13.27 -0.87 7.88
C LYS A 84 -14.26 0.30 7.89
N ARG A 85 -13.77 1.54 7.92
CA ARG A 85 -14.63 2.73 7.82
C ARG A 85 -15.32 2.80 6.47
N GLU A 86 -14.59 2.59 5.38
CA GLU A 86 -15.13 2.64 4.02
C GLU A 86 -16.22 1.58 3.78
N PHE A 87 -16.01 0.36 4.25
CA PHE A 87 -17.03 -0.70 4.16
C PHE A 87 -18.27 -0.44 5.02
N LEU A 88 -18.11 0.21 6.17
CA LEU A 88 -19.23 0.43 7.10
C LEU A 88 -20.00 1.72 6.84
N GLN A 89 -19.34 2.79 6.36
CA GLN A 89 -19.94 4.14 6.22
C GLN A 89 -19.51 4.90 4.96
N GLY A 90 -18.48 4.46 4.24
CA GLY A 90 -17.93 5.14 3.08
C GLY A 90 -18.53 4.69 1.74
N GLU A 91 -17.79 4.95 0.68
CA GLU A 91 -18.18 4.64 -0.71
C GLU A 91 -18.35 3.14 -0.96
N LEU A 92 -17.57 2.29 -0.26
CA LEU A 92 -17.67 0.83 -0.35
C LEU A 92 -18.88 0.26 0.40
N SER A 93 -19.61 1.06 1.18
CA SER A 93 -20.84 0.63 1.86
C SER A 93 -22.02 0.46 0.91
N ASN A 94 -21.98 1.09 -0.26
CA ASN A 94 -22.98 0.96 -1.30
C ASN A 94 -22.50 -0.02 -2.38
N THR A 95 -23.12 -1.19 -2.46
CA THR A 95 -22.72 -2.26 -3.40
C THR A 95 -22.67 -1.84 -4.85
N LYS A 96 -23.56 -0.92 -5.29
CA LYS A 96 -23.55 -0.42 -6.69
C LYS A 96 -22.36 0.46 -7.00
N GLN A 97 -21.87 1.24 -6.02
CA GLN A 97 -20.71 2.12 -6.17
C GLN A 97 -19.40 1.36 -5.96
N ALA A 98 -19.40 0.37 -5.07
CA ALA A 98 -18.24 -0.46 -4.77
C ALA A 98 -17.89 -1.46 -5.90
N LEU A 99 -18.85 -1.87 -6.71
CA LEU A 99 -18.67 -2.96 -7.67
C LEU A 99 -17.62 -2.65 -8.74
N LEU A 100 -17.57 -1.42 -9.26
CA LEU A 100 -16.58 -1.03 -10.26
C LEU A 100 -15.15 -1.05 -9.69
N PRO A 101 -14.84 -0.40 -8.55
CA PRO A 101 -13.52 -0.51 -7.92
C PRO A 101 -13.12 -1.95 -7.58
N ILE A 102 -14.05 -2.79 -7.09
CA ILE A 102 -13.76 -4.20 -6.76
C ILE A 102 -13.34 -4.98 -8.01
N ILE A 103 -14.13 -4.90 -9.08
CA ILE A 103 -13.82 -5.64 -10.32
C ILE A 103 -12.51 -5.11 -10.93
N ALA A 104 -12.30 -3.80 -10.92
CA ALA A 104 -11.10 -3.18 -11.41
C ALA A 104 -9.85 -3.60 -10.61
N ALA A 105 -9.95 -3.66 -9.28
CA ALA A 105 -8.87 -4.12 -8.41
C ALA A 105 -8.52 -5.59 -8.65
N VAL A 106 -9.51 -6.47 -8.80
CA VAL A 106 -9.26 -7.87 -9.17
C VAL A 106 -8.49 -7.97 -10.47
N GLY A 107 -8.87 -7.20 -11.50
CA GLY A 107 -8.12 -7.15 -12.76
C GLY A 107 -6.71 -6.57 -12.58
N GLY A 108 -6.60 -5.50 -11.78
CA GLY A 108 -5.35 -4.83 -11.43
C GLY A 108 -4.39 -5.67 -10.59
N MET A 109 -4.86 -6.69 -9.88
CA MET A 109 -4.01 -7.66 -9.19
C MET A 109 -3.67 -8.87 -10.08
N LEU A 110 -4.66 -9.41 -10.78
CA LEU A 110 -4.52 -10.64 -11.54
C LEU A 110 -3.59 -10.49 -12.76
N ILE A 111 -3.80 -9.46 -13.59
CA ILE A 111 -3.05 -9.32 -14.86
C ILE A 111 -1.55 -9.04 -14.60
N PRO A 112 -1.13 -8.12 -13.67
CA PRO A 112 0.27 -7.97 -13.34
C PRO A 112 0.92 -9.25 -12.82
N ALA A 113 0.22 -9.99 -11.94
CA ALA A 113 0.68 -11.25 -11.40
C ALA A 113 0.94 -12.28 -12.51
N LEU A 114 0.00 -12.42 -13.46
CA LEU A 114 0.14 -13.32 -14.60
C LEU A 114 1.31 -12.94 -15.51
N ILE A 115 1.52 -11.64 -15.79
CA ILE A 115 2.67 -11.17 -16.56
C ILE A 115 3.97 -11.52 -15.85
N TYR A 116 4.04 -11.27 -14.55
CA TYR A 116 5.23 -11.60 -13.77
C TYR A 116 5.51 -13.10 -13.78
N ILE A 117 4.51 -13.93 -13.51
CA ILE A 117 4.62 -15.40 -13.54
C ILE A 117 5.11 -15.87 -14.90
N PHE A 118 4.52 -15.37 -16.00
CA PHE A 118 4.90 -15.76 -17.35
C PHE A 118 6.39 -15.49 -17.66
N ILE A 119 6.93 -14.37 -17.17
CA ILE A 119 8.35 -14.01 -17.38
C ILE A 119 9.29 -14.85 -16.50
N ASN A 120 8.82 -15.27 -15.32
CA ASN A 120 9.64 -15.92 -14.29
C ASN A 120 9.39 -17.43 -14.17
N ILE A 121 8.56 -18.02 -15.05
CA ILE A 121 8.06 -19.40 -14.92
C ILE A 121 9.16 -20.46 -14.88
N GLU A 122 10.31 -20.17 -15.51
CA GLU A 122 11.43 -21.11 -15.59
C GLU A 122 12.29 -21.17 -14.31
N ASN A 123 12.13 -20.18 -13.41
CA ASN A 123 12.95 -20.08 -12.20
C ASN A 123 12.05 -20.04 -10.94
N PRO A 124 11.96 -21.15 -10.17
CA PRO A 124 11.12 -21.21 -8.97
C PRO A 124 11.47 -20.18 -7.91
N GLU A 125 12.73 -19.79 -7.76
CA GLU A 125 13.14 -18.77 -6.77
C GLU A 125 12.56 -17.39 -7.10
N THR A 126 12.57 -17.02 -8.38
CA THR A 126 12.06 -15.73 -8.82
C THR A 126 10.52 -15.68 -8.83
N LEU A 127 9.84 -16.84 -8.92
CA LEU A 127 8.38 -16.90 -8.86
C LEU A 127 7.80 -16.32 -7.58
N ASN A 128 8.50 -16.37 -6.46
CA ASN A 128 8.03 -15.79 -5.19
C ASN A 128 7.66 -14.31 -5.31
N GLY A 129 8.23 -13.58 -6.28
CA GLY A 129 7.94 -12.17 -6.51
C GLY A 129 6.63 -11.87 -7.25
N TRP A 130 5.78 -12.85 -7.53
CA TRP A 130 4.58 -12.70 -8.38
C TRP A 130 3.59 -11.62 -7.90
N ALA A 131 3.53 -11.37 -6.61
CA ALA A 131 2.61 -10.39 -6.04
C ALA A 131 3.19 -8.96 -6.02
N ILE A 132 4.48 -8.76 -6.27
CA ILE A 132 5.13 -7.45 -6.21
C ILE A 132 4.45 -6.43 -7.14
N PRO A 133 4.18 -6.74 -8.43
CA PRO A 133 3.54 -5.79 -9.33
C PRO A 133 2.02 -5.67 -9.14
N SER A 134 1.42 -6.42 -8.20
CA SER A 134 -0.02 -6.39 -7.95
C SER A 134 -0.45 -5.23 -7.03
N ALA A 135 0.48 -4.61 -6.29
CA ALA A 135 0.18 -3.55 -5.36
C ALA A 135 0.13 -2.17 -6.01
N THR A 136 -0.66 -1.26 -5.41
CA THR A 136 -0.72 0.16 -5.76
C THR A 136 -0.35 0.99 -4.54
N ASP A 137 0.52 1.99 -4.70
CA ASP A 137 0.80 2.98 -3.67
C ASP A 137 -0.28 4.07 -3.69
N ILE A 138 -1.19 4.02 -2.72
CA ILE A 138 -2.33 4.93 -2.63
C ILE A 138 -1.87 6.39 -2.44
N ALA A 139 -0.90 6.63 -1.55
CA ALA A 139 -0.45 7.98 -1.22
C ALA A 139 0.23 8.65 -2.42
N PHE A 140 1.06 7.90 -3.15
CA PHE A 140 1.75 8.41 -4.31
C PHE A 140 0.79 8.61 -5.49
N SER A 141 -0.06 7.63 -5.82
CA SER A 141 -0.99 7.72 -6.96
C SER A 141 -2.04 8.82 -6.78
N LEU A 142 -2.61 8.99 -5.57
CA LEU A 142 -3.49 10.10 -5.26
C LEU A 142 -2.74 11.43 -5.20
N GLY A 143 -1.50 11.44 -4.73
CA GLY A 143 -0.62 12.60 -4.78
C GLY A 143 -0.48 13.12 -6.21
N VAL A 144 -0.08 12.27 -7.14
CA VAL A 144 0.05 12.59 -8.58
C VAL A 144 -1.29 13.05 -9.18
N LEU A 145 -2.38 12.33 -8.89
CA LEU A 145 -3.71 12.70 -9.38
C LEU A 145 -4.16 14.06 -8.83
N SER A 146 -3.76 14.40 -7.61
CA SER A 146 -4.10 15.67 -6.95
C SER A 146 -3.36 16.88 -7.54
N LEU A 147 -2.17 16.68 -8.15
CA LEU A 147 -1.45 17.74 -8.88
C LEU A 147 -2.24 18.26 -10.10
N LEU A 148 -3.12 17.43 -10.66
CA LEU A 148 -4.02 17.84 -11.74
C LEU A 148 -5.17 18.73 -11.24
N GLY A 149 -5.38 18.85 -9.94
CA GLY A 149 -6.35 19.75 -9.30
C GLY A 149 -7.79 19.50 -9.72
N SER A 150 -8.47 20.57 -10.17
CA SER A 150 -9.86 20.53 -10.64
C SER A 150 -10.03 19.95 -12.06
N ARG A 151 -8.96 19.63 -12.74
CA ARG A 151 -8.98 19.06 -14.09
C ARG A 151 -9.49 17.63 -14.11
N VAL A 152 -9.38 16.92 -13.00
CA VAL A 152 -9.86 15.55 -12.84
C VAL A 152 -11.15 15.55 -12.00
N PRO A 153 -12.24 14.90 -12.48
CA PRO A 153 -13.47 14.78 -11.73
C PRO A 153 -13.27 14.12 -10.36
N LEU A 154 -13.98 14.61 -9.34
CA LEU A 154 -13.91 14.06 -7.99
C LEU A 154 -14.26 12.56 -7.95
N SER A 155 -15.20 12.13 -8.78
CA SER A 155 -15.62 10.73 -8.92
C SER A 155 -14.47 9.78 -9.31
N LEU A 156 -13.48 10.26 -10.09
CA LEU A 156 -12.29 9.47 -10.43
C LEU A 156 -11.29 9.39 -9.28
N LYS A 157 -11.19 10.43 -8.45
CA LYS A 157 -10.39 10.39 -7.23
C LYS A 157 -10.97 9.37 -6.27
N VAL A 158 -12.30 9.41 -6.06
CA VAL A 158 -13.04 8.43 -5.26
C VAL A 158 -12.86 7.02 -5.81
N PHE A 159 -12.94 6.84 -7.13
CA PHE A 159 -12.71 5.54 -7.77
C PHE A 159 -11.29 5.03 -7.51
N LEU A 160 -10.26 5.87 -7.67
CA LEU A 160 -8.87 5.48 -7.41
C LEU A 160 -8.66 5.14 -5.94
N THR A 161 -9.20 5.94 -5.00
CA THR A 161 -9.13 5.66 -3.56
C THR A 161 -9.78 4.31 -3.22
N ALA A 162 -11.00 4.08 -3.70
CA ALA A 162 -11.72 2.84 -3.45
C ALA A 162 -11.00 1.62 -4.05
N LEU A 163 -10.43 1.76 -5.26
CA LEU A 163 -9.65 0.71 -5.91
C LEU A 163 -8.39 0.39 -5.10
N ALA A 164 -7.62 1.40 -4.70
CA ALA A 164 -6.38 1.20 -3.96
C ALA A 164 -6.63 0.61 -2.56
N ILE A 165 -7.72 0.99 -1.88
CA ILE A 165 -8.16 0.36 -0.62
C ILE A 165 -8.41 -1.15 -0.80
N ILE A 166 -8.99 -1.55 -1.93
CA ILE A 166 -9.24 -2.97 -2.23
C ILE A 166 -7.95 -3.68 -2.62
N ASP A 167 -7.05 -3.02 -3.35
CA ASP A 167 -5.70 -3.52 -3.64
C ASP A 167 -4.92 -3.79 -2.33
N ASP A 168 -4.97 -2.86 -1.36
CA ASP A 168 -4.34 -3.02 -0.05
C ASP A 168 -4.94 -4.19 0.73
N LEU A 169 -6.28 -4.36 0.71
CA LEU A 169 -6.93 -5.53 1.29
C LEU A 169 -6.44 -6.83 0.63
N GLY A 170 -6.32 -6.82 -0.71
CA GLY A 170 -5.77 -7.94 -1.47
C GLY A 170 -4.32 -8.23 -1.08
N ALA A 171 -3.49 -7.20 -0.95
CA ALA A 171 -2.10 -7.33 -0.50
C ALA A 171 -2.00 -7.93 0.91
N ILE A 172 -2.84 -7.51 1.85
CA ILE A 172 -2.92 -8.08 3.21
C ILE A 172 -3.22 -9.59 3.15
N ILE A 173 -4.20 -9.99 2.35
CA ILE A 173 -4.58 -11.40 2.18
C ILE A 173 -3.42 -12.20 1.57
N ILE A 174 -2.80 -11.67 0.52
CA ILE A 174 -1.66 -12.30 -0.16
C ILE A 174 -0.49 -12.48 0.82
N ILE A 175 -0.14 -11.45 1.59
CA ILE A 175 0.94 -11.52 2.58
C ILE A 175 0.64 -12.60 3.62
N ALA A 176 -0.58 -12.65 4.13
CA ALA A 176 -0.96 -13.61 5.15
C ALA A 176 -0.92 -15.06 4.67
N LEU A 177 -1.24 -15.31 3.39
CA LEU A 177 -1.36 -16.66 2.85
C LEU A 177 -0.07 -17.19 2.20
N PHE A 178 0.74 -16.31 1.60
CA PHE A 178 1.86 -16.73 0.75
C PHE A 178 3.24 -16.33 1.27
N TYR A 179 3.33 -15.36 2.21
CA TYR A 179 4.61 -14.84 2.71
C TYR A 179 4.79 -15.11 4.22
N SER A 180 4.28 -16.23 4.70
CA SER A 180 4.54 -16.73 6.06
C SER A 180 5.71 -17.69 6.03
N GLY A 181 6.58 -17.62 7.06
CA GLY A 181 7.70 -18.55 7.26
C GLY A 181 7.29 -19.82 8.00
N ASP A 182 8.27 -20.49 8.59
CA ASP A 182 8.04 -21.68 9.40
C ASP A 182 7.22 -21.34 10.64
N LEU A 183 6.09 -22.05 10.82
CA LEU A 183 5.14 -21.74 11.87
C LEU A 183 5.55 -22.30 13.22
N ASN A 184 5.71 -21.44 14.23
CA ASN A 184 5.86 -21.83 15.62
C ASN A 184 4.49 -21.87 16.31
N ILE A 185 3.98 -23.08 16.53
CA ILE A 185 2.64 -23.35 17.08
C ILE A 185 2.44 -22.67 18.45
N LYS A 186 3.46 -22.64 19.30
CA LYS A 186 3.38 -22.01 20.62
C LYS A 186 3.03 -20.53 20.52
N TYR A 187 3.77 -19.79 19.72
CA TYR A 187 3.55 -18.35 19.55
C TYR A 187 2.30 -18.05 18.73
N LEU A 188 1.93 -18.93 17.80
CA LEU A 188 0.65 -18.84 17.09
C LEU A 188 -0.53 -18.94 18.04
N LEU A 189 -0.50 -19.86 19.01
CA LEU A 189 -1.54 -19.97 20.03
C LEU A 189 -1.59 -18.75 20.96
N LEU A 190 -0.44 -18.18 21.33
CA LEU A 190 -0.38 -16.95 22.11
C LEU A 190 -0.93 -15.75 21.35
N MET A 191 -0.64 -15.63 20.05
CA MET A 191 -1.21 -14.63 19.17
C MET A 191 -2.75 -14.77 19.09
N LEU A 192 -3.25 -15.99 18.88
CA LEU A 192 -4.68 -16.27 18.87
C LEU A 192 -5.35 -15.95 20.21
N PHE A 193 -4.71 -16.27 21.32
CA PHE A 193 -5.19 -15.90 22.66
C PHE A 193 -5.30 -14.37 22.81
N ALA A 194 -4.26 -13.62 22.41
CA ALA A 194 -4.28 -12.15 22.44
C ALA A 194 -5.41 -11.60 21.53
N PHE A 195 -5.62 -12.19 20.36
CA PHE A 195 -6.71 -11.81 19.47
C PHE A 195 -8.08 -12.05 20.10
N VAL A 196 -8.30 -13.18 20.77
CA VAL A 196 -9.54 -13.46 21.54
C VAL A 196 -9.75 -12.41 22.63
N VAL A 197 -8.71 -12.01 23.36
CA VAL A 197 -8.79 -10.93 24.34
C VAL A 197 -9.25 -9.62 23.69
N LEU A 198 -8.71 -9.26 22.53
CA LEU A 198 -9.14 -8.09 21.77
C LEU A 198 -10.61 -8.17 21.34
N LEU A 199 -11.09 -9.34 20.91
CA LEU A 199 -12.50 -9.56 20.59
C LEU A 199 -13.40 -9.41 21.83
N ILE A 200 -12.94 -9.85 22.98
CA ILE A 200 -13.64 -9.66 24.26
C ILE A 200 -13.72 -8.16 24.60
N LEU A 201 -12.62 -7.41 24.47
CA LEU A 201 -12.63 -5.95 24.67
C LEU A 201 -13.62 -5.25 23.72
N ASN A 202 -13.67 -5.68 22.44
CA ASN A 202 -14.65 -5.19 21.46
C ASN A 202 -16.09 -5.52 21.89
N LYS A 203 -16.37 -6.77 22.30
CA LYS A 203 -17.70 -7.23 22.74
C LYS A 203 -18.21 -6.43 23.94
N PHE A 204 -17.34 -6.15 24.91
CA PHE A 204 -17.64 -5.28 26.06
C PHE A 204 -17.66 -3.78 25.72
N ASN A 205 -17.38 -3.45 24.46
CA ASN A 205 -17.41 -2.10 23.93
C ASN A 205 -16.55 -1.12 24.74
N ILE A 206 -15.33 -1.51 25.04
CA ILE A 206 -14.35 -0.66 25.72
C ILE A 206 -14.02 0.51 24.79
N LYS A 207 -14.27 1.74 25.25
CA LYS A 207 -14.11 2.98 24.45
C LYS A 207 -12.74 3.62 24.57
N LYS A 208 -11.84 3.06 25.39
CA LYS A 208 -10.47 3.55 25.57
C LYS A 208 -9.53 2.75 24.67
N PHE A 209 -8.60 3.43 23.97
CA PHE A 209 -7.65 2.79 23.06
C PHE A 209 -6.53 2.04 23.80
N ILE A 210 -6.11 2.53 24.98
CA ILE A 210 -4.95 1.98 25.72
C ILE A 210 -5.03 0.46 25.95
N PRO A 211 -6.16 -0.15 26.39
CA PRO A 211 -6.25 -1.61 26.54
C PRO A 211 -6.00 -2.37 25.23
N TYR A 212 -6.53 -1.87 24.10
CA TYR A 212 -6.28 -2.45 22.78
C TYR A 212 -4.81 -2.35 22.38
N LEU A 213 -4.17 -1.19 22.64
CA LEU A 213 -2.76 -0.98 22.33
C LEU A 213 -1.86 -1.95 23.12
N ILE A 214 -2.10 -2.10 24.43
CA ILE A 214 -1.28 -3.00 25.27
C ILE A 214 -1.39 -4.44 24.75
N VAL A 215 -2.61 -4.95 24.57
CA VAL A 215 -2.79 -6.32 24.04
C VAL A 215 -2.26 -6.44 22.62
N GLY A 216 -2.42 -5.40 21.80
CA GLY A 216 -1.88 -5.33 20.44
C GLY A 216 -0.36 -5.41 20.38
N LEU A 217 0.36 -4.78 21.30
CA LEU A 217 1.83 -4.88 21.38
C LEU A 217 2.29 -6.29 21.70
N PHE A 218 1.65 -6.97 22.66
CA PHE A 218 1.93 -8.39 22.92
C PHE A 218 1.59 -9.27 21.72
N MET A 219 0.45 -9.01 21.06
CA MET A 219 0.05 -9.74 19.86
C MET A 219 1.06 -9.54 18.73
N TRP A 220 1.61 -8.32 18.57
CA TRP A 220 2.65 -8.04 17.56
C TRP A 220 3.92 -8.87 17.83
N ASP A 221 4.40 -8.91 19.08
CA ASP A 221 5.56 -9.70 19.48
C ASP A 221 5.31 -11.22 19.23
N PHE A 222 4.15 -11.73 19.64
CA PHE A 222 3.80 -13.13 19.38
C PHE A 222 3.67 -13.44 17.89
N THR A 223 3.12 -12.52 17.10
CA THR A 223 3.02 -12.68 15.64
C THR A 223 4.42 -12.74 15.01
N HIS A 224 5.32 -11.84 15.41
CA HIS A 224 6.70 -11.83 14.94
C HIS A 224 7.42 -13.17 15.23
N GLN A 225 7.20 -13.76 16.40
CA GLN A 225 7.82 -15.03 16.80
C GLN A 225 7.08 -16.26 16.27
N SER A 226 5.87 -16.11 15.71
CA SER A 226 5.06 -17.23 15.22
C SER A 226 5.40 -17.71 13.81
N GLY A 227 6.24 -16.94 13.07
CA GLY A 227 6.52 -17.18 11.66
C GLY A 227 5.52 -16.51 10.72
N ILE A 228 4.44 -15.93 11.24
CA ILE A 228 3.53 -15.05 10.47
C ILE A 228 4.15 -13.65 10.43
N HIS A 229 3.97 -12.94 9.30
CA HIS A 229 4.52 -11.59 9.19
C HIS A 229 3.92 -10.64 10.25
N ALA A 230 4.78 -9.89 10.96
CA ALA A 230 4.40 -9.07 12.12
C ALA A 230 3.32 -8.02 11.81
N THR A 231 3.23 -7.55 10.56
CA THR A 231 2.23 -6.57 10.11
C THR A 231 0.79 -7.06 10.21
N ILE A 232 0.56 -8.37 10.16
CA ILE A 232 -0.78 -8.97 10.31
C ILE A 232 -1.38 -8.66 11.69
N SER A 233 -0.55 -8.48 12.72
CA SER A 233 -1.03 -8.06 14.04
C SER A 233 -1.73 -6.69 13.99
N GLY A 234 -1.21 -5.74 13.21
CA GLY A 234 -1.85 -4.45 12.99
C GLY A 234 -3.26 -4.59 12.38
N VAL A 235 -3.38 -5.46 11.39
CA VAL A 235 -4.66 -5.79 10.73
C VAL A 235 -5.65 -6.39 11.74
N LEU A 236 -5.25 -7.40 12.48
CA LEU A 236 -6.07 -8.07 13.48
C LEU A 236 -6.51 -7.09 14.57
N LEU A 237 -5.61 -6.23 15.06
CA LEU A 237 -5.94 -5.19 16.02
C LEU A 237 -7.01 -4.24 15.47
N ALA A 238 -6.86 -3.75 14.24
CA ALA A 238 -7.81 -2.81 13.62
C ALA A 238 -9.23 -3.40 13.48
N ILE A 239 -9.30 -4.68 13.09
CA ILE A 239 -10.59 -5.39 12.97
C ILE A 239 -11.33 -5.38 14.32
N THR A 240 -10.62 -5.45 15.45
CA THR A 240 -11.24 -5.48 16.78
C THR A 240 -11.65 -4.11 17.32
N ILE A 241 -11.18 -2.99 16.76
CA ILE A 241 -11.55 -1.64 17.22
C ILE A 241 -13.05 -1.41 17.00
N PRO A 242 -13.82 -1.02 18.06
CA PRO A 242 -15.26 -0.87 17.94
C PRO A 242 -15.65 0.33 17.08
N HIS A 243 -16.68 0.13 16.23
CA HIS A 243 -17.31 1.16 15.44
C HIS A 243 -18.81 1.18 15.68
N ARG A 244 -19.39 2.35 15.99
CA ARG A 244 -20.85 2.51 16.19
C ARG A 244 -21.44 3.46 15.15
N LYS A 245 -22.39 2.95 14.36
CA LYS A 245 -23.13 3.72 13.35
C LYS A 245 -23.95 4.90 13.90
N LYS A 246 -24.41 4.86 15.17
CA LYS A 246 -25.40 5.81 15.72
C LYS A 246 -24.83 7.17 16.18
N ASN A 247 -23.52 7.26 16.47
CA ASN A 247 -22.89 8.52 16.93
C ASN A 247 -21.53 8.68 16.24
N LYS A 248 -21.49 9.41 15.13
CA LYS A 248 -20.25 9.67 14.37
C LYS A 248 -19.16 10.32 15.24
N ASP A 249 -19.56 11.19 16.18
CA ASP A 249 -18.64 11.94 17.04
C ASP A 249 -17.96 11.09 18.13
N PHE A 250 -18.42 9.88 18.40
CA PHE A 250 -17.91 9.00 19.47
C PHE A 250 -17.37 7.65 18.99
N SER A 251 -17.11 7.48 17.69
CA SER A 251 -16.50 6.24 17.21
C SER A 251 -15.01 6.21 17.53
N LEU A 252 -14.59 5.22 18.33
CA LEU A 252 -13.18 5.01 18.67
C LEU A 252 -12.35 4.81 17.39
N LEU A 253 -12.88 4.07 16.41
CA LEU A 253 -12.26 3.84 15.11
C LEU A 253 -11.90 5.16 14.43
N ILE A 254 -12.88 6.05 14.21
CA ILE A 254 -12.67 7.34 13.52
C ILE A 254 -11.67 8.21 14.28
N LYS A 255 -11.76 8.25 15.60
CA LYS A 255 -10.83 9.02 16.42
C LYS A 255 -9.39 8.56 16.26
N ILE A 256 -9.16 7.25 16.28
CA ILE A 256 -7.81 6.68 16.13
C ILE A 256 -7.30 6.93 14.71
N GLU A 257 -8.09 6.61 13.70
CA GLU A 257 -7.76 6.82 12.29
C GLU A 257 -7.31 8.26 12.02
N HIS A 258 -8.13 9.25 12.39
CA HIS A 258 -7.78 10.67 12.22
C HIS A 258 -6.55 11.11 13.03
N SER A 259 -6.33 10.53 14.22
CA SER A 259 -5.16 10.89 15.05
C SER A 259 -3.86 10.32 14.48
N ILE A 260 -3.90 9.14 13.87
CA ILE A 260 -2.71 8.44 13.36
C ILE A 260 -2.38 8.86 11.92
N SER A 261 -3.39 9.23 11.12
CA SER A 261 -3.25 9.59 9.70
C SER A 261 -2.06 10.53 9.40
N PRO A 262 -1.85 11.66 10.10
CA PRO A 262 -0.72 12.54 9.81
C PRO A 262 0.65 11.88 10.09
N TYR A 263 0.75 11.05 11.14
CA TYR A 263 1.99 10.34 11.47
C TYR A 263 2.32 9.26 10.44
N VAL A 264 1.30 8.57 9.92
CA VAL A 264 1.48 7.61 8.83
C VAL A 264 1.91 8.34 7.56
N ALA A 265 1.17 9.38 7.16
CA ALA A 265 1.36 10.08 5.90
C ALA A 265 2.69 10.86 5.81
N PHE A 266 3.12 11.51 6.92
CA PHE A 266 4.30 12.38 6.94
C PHE A 266 5.50 11.82 7.72
N GLY A 267 5.33 10.70 8.41
CA GLY A 267 6.39 10.05 9.18
C GLY A 267 6.69 8.64 8.69
N ILE A 268 5.76 7.71 8.87
CA ILE A 268 6.01 6.28 8.63
C ILE A 268 6.29 6.00 7.15
N MET A 269 5.42 6.47 6.25
CA MET A 269 5.57 6.22 4.81
C MET A 269 6.83 6.86 4.21
N PRO A 270 7.17 8.14 4.49
CA PRO A 270 8.42 8.73 4.01
C PRO A 270 9.66 8.05 4.59
N LEU A 271 9.63 7.63 5.88
CA LEU A 271 10.74 6.91 6.49
C LEU A 271 10.92 5.53 5.87
N PHE A 272 9.81 4.82 5.61
CA PHE A 272 9.83 3.56 4.87
C PHE A 272 10.40 3.73 3.46
N ALA A 273 9.93 4.75 2.72
CA ALA A 273 10.45 5.07 1.39
C ALA A 273 11.95 5.40 1.42
N PHE A 274 12.39 6.23 2.38
CA PHE A 274 13.80 6.55 2.57
C PHE A 274 14.65 5.30 2.82
N ALA A 275 14.20 4.40 3.69
CA ALA A 275 14.96 3.21 4.04
C ALA A 275 15.02 2.15 2.91
N ASN A 276 13.98 2.08 2.07
CA ASN A 276 13.82 1.00 1.09
C ASN A 276 14.08 1.42 -0.37
N ALA A 277 13.98 2.73 -0.72
CA ALA A 277 14.22 3.20 -2.08
C ALA A 277 15.71 3.36 -2.42
N GLY A 278 16.62 3.39 -1.44
CA GLY A 278 18.04 3.48 -1.70
C GLY A 278 18.54 2.23 -2.44
N VAL A 279 19.09 2.45 -3.64
CA VAL A 279 19.71 1.41 -4.47
C VAL A 279 21.04 1.94 -4.98
N SER A 280 22.08 1.08 -4.94
CA SER A 280 23.35 1.43 -5.59
C SER A 280 23.17 1.35 -7.10
N LEU A 281 23.53 2.42 -7.79
CA LEU A 281 23.55 2.44 -9.26
C LEU A 281 24.94 2.02 -9.81
N GLU A 282 25.91 1.78 -8.93
CA GLU A 282 27.24 1.35 -9.28
C GLU A 282 27.20 -0.06 -9.89
N GLY A 283 27.75 -0.21 -11.08
CA GLY A 283 27.73 -1.48 -11.82
C GLY A 283 26.38 -1.83 -12.47
N LEU A 284 25.34 -1.01 -12.32
CA LEU A 284 24.08 -1.22 -13.03
C LEU A 284 24.20 -0.78 -14.49
N SER A 285 23.77 -1.65 -15.37
CA SER A 285 23.63 -1.36 -16.81
C SER A 285 22.14 -1.44 -17.20
N LEU A 286 21.79 -0.86 -18.34
CA LEU A 286 20.43 -0.99 -18.88
C LEU A 286 20.02 -2.46 -19.05
N SER A 287 21.00 -3.37 -19.27
CA SER A 287 20.72 -4.80 -19.34
C SER A 287 20.19 -5.39 -18.02
N SER A 288 20.46 -4.75 -16.87
CA SER A 288 19.92 -5.19 -15.57
C SER A 288 18.40 -5.09 -15.50
N LEU A 289 17.78 -4.17 -16.25
CA LEU A 289 16.32 -4.06 -16.37
C LEU A 289 15.67 -5.23 -17.11
N PHE A 290 16.43 -5.91 -17.98
CA PHE A 290 15.95 -7.05 -18.78
C PHE A 290 16.14 -8.39 -18.08
N LYS A 291 16.69 -8.42 -16.86
CA LYS A 291 16.66 -9.61 -16.01
C LYS A 291 15.23 -9.96 -15.62
N GLN A 292 14.95 -11.24 -15.35
CA GLN A 292 13.60 -11.77 -15.12
C GLN A 292 12.82 -11.01 -14.05
N VAL A 293 13.40 -10.79 -12.85
CA VAL A 293 12.71 -10.12 -11.73
C VAL A 293 12.39 -8.65 -12.06
N PRO A 294 13.36 -7.76 -12.38
CA PRO A 294 13.03 -6.37 -12.67
C PRO A 294 12.13 -6.20 -13.90
N LEU A 295 12.31 -7.02 -14.95
CA LEU A 295 11.47 -6.98 -16.14
C LEU A 295 10.03 -7.38 -15.81
N GLY A 296 9.84 -8.45 -15.05
CA GLY A 296 8.52 -8.92 -14.65
C GLY A 296 7.78 -7.88 -13.81
N ILE A 297 8.49 -7.20 -12.89
CA ILE A 297 7.91 -6.13 -12.07
C ILE A 297 7.57 -4.90 -12.92
N LEU A 298 8.50 -4.45 -13.76
CA LEU A 298 8.30 -3.29 -14.63
C LEU A 298 7.11 -3.48 -15.55
N LEU A 299 7.05 -4.61 -16.28
CA LEU A 299 5.95 -4.90 -17.20
C LEU A 299 4.64 -5.15 -16.46
N GLY A 300 4.69 -5.81 -15.31
CA GLY A 300 3.52 -6.01 -14.46
C GLY A 300 2.93 -4.69 -13.96
N LEU A 301 3.75 -3.79 -13.40
CA LEU A 301 3.30 -2.47 -12.93
C LEU A 301 2.85 -1.57 -14.09
N PHE A 302 3.69 -1.41 -15.12
CA PHE A 302 3.40 -0.44 -16.16
C PHE A 302 2.35 -0.95 -17.15
N ILE A 303 2.46 -2.17 -17.68
CA ILE A 303 1.52 -2.72 -18.66
C ILE A 303 0.37 -3.47 -17.97
N GLY A 304 0.71 -4.34 -17.01
CA GLY A 304 -0.25 -5.22 -16.37
C GLY A 304 -1.34 -4.48 -15.61
N LYS A 305 -0.96 -3.49 -14.78
CA LYS A 305 -1.93 -2.70 -14.01
C LYS A 305 -2.91 -1.95 -14.90
N GLN A 306 -2.42 -1.19 -15.88
CA GLN A 306 -3.31 -0.43 -16.77
C GLN A 306 -4.25 -1.33 -17.58
N LEU A 307 -3.75 -2.46 -18.10
CA LEU A 307 -4.58 -3.41 -18.83
C LEU A 307 -5.61 -4.08 -17.91
N GLY A 308 -5.17 -4.54 -16.73
CA GLY A 308 -6.04 -5.21 -15.78
C GLY A 308 -7.17 -4.31 -15.29
N VAL A 309 -6.83 -3.13 -14.78
CA VAL A 309 -7.81 -2.16 -14.28
C VAL A 309 -8.76 -1.71 -15.40
N PHE A 310 -8.20 -1.35 -16.57
CA PHE A 310 -9.03 -0.84 -17.67
C PHE A 310 -9.91 -1.92 -18.29
N LEU A 311 -9.38 -3.09 -18.61
CA LEU A 311 -10.12 -4.16 -19.26
C LEU A 311 -11.27 -4.67 -18.39
N PHE A 312 -11.03 -4.91 -17.10
CA PHE A 312 -12.04 -5.37 -16.17
C PHE A 312 -13.12 -4.29 -15.92
N SER A 313 -12.70 -3.02 -15.83
CA SER A 313 -13.66 -1.91 -15.76
C SER A 313 -14.48 -1.80 -17.06
N TYR A 314 -13.84 -1.91 -18.22
CA TYR A 314 -14.52 -1.84 -19.50
C TYR A 314 -15.57 -2.94 -19.67
N VAL A 315 -15.21 -4.18 -19.39
CA VAL A 315 -16.10 -5.32 -19.48
C VAL A 315 -17.28 -5.17 -18.50
N SER A 316 -17.01 -4.79 -17.24
CA SER A 316 -18.07 -4.63 -16.24
C SER A 316 -19.07 -3.54 -16.60
N ILE A 317 -18.61 -2.41 -17.15
CA ILE A 317 -19.49 -1.32 -17.59
C ILE A 317 -20.27 -1.73 -18.85
N LYS A 318 -19.64 -2.41 -19.82
CA LYS A 318 -20.33 -2.89 -21.03
C LYS A 318 -21.39 -3.94 -20.71
N LEU A 319 -21.14 -4.83 -19.75
CA LEU A 319 -22.12 -5.79 -19.25
C LEU A 319 -23.19 -5.17 -18.32
N LYS A 320 -23.13 -3.85 -18.10
CA LYS A 320 -24.04 -3.11 -17.21
C LYS A 320 -24.01 -3.59 -15.75
N LEU A 321 -22.95 -4.26 -15.34
CA LEU A 321 -22.72 -4.67 -13.94
C LEU A 321 -22.35 -3.47 -13.08
N ALA A 322 -21.58 -2.53 -13.64
CA ALA A 322 -21.15 -1.32 -12.97
C ALA A 322 -21.38 -0.07 -13.85
N GLN A 323 -21.27 1.10 -13.26
CA GLN A 323 -21.46 2.37 -13.96
C GLN A 323 -20.15 3.14 -14.05
N MET A 324 -19.97 3.88 -15.16
CA MET A 324 -18.86 4.81 -15.33
C MET A 324 -18.91 5.88 -14.23
N PRO A 325 -17.75 6.26 -13.63
CA PRO A 325 -17.71 7.37 -12.67
C PRO A 325 -18.26 8.66 -13.29
N ASN A 326 -19.06 9.41 -12.54
CA ASN A 326 -19.74 10.60 -13.01
C ASN A 326 -18.76 11.63 -13.62
N ASN A 327 -19.18 12.30 -14.69
CA ASN A 327 -18.38 13.31 -15.40
C ASN A 327 -17.02 12.80 -15.94
N SER A 328 -16.84 11.49 -16.08
CA SER A 328 -15.65 10.86 -16.65
C SER A 328 -15.92 10.27 -18.05
N ASN A 329 -14.85 9.95 -18.75
CA ASN A 329 -14.86 9.24 -20.02
C ASN A 329 -13.83 8.09 -20.00
N TRP A 330 -13.78 7.31 -21.08
CA TRP A 330 -12.86 6.17 -21.20
C TRP A 330 -11.39 6.55 -21.07
N TYR A 331 -10.99 7.71 -21.62
CA TYR A 331 -9.61 8.20 -21.51
C TYR A 331 -9.25 8.59 -20.07
N ASN A 332 -10.20 9.20 -19.34
CA ASN A 332 -10.02 9.49 -17.93
C ASN A 332 -9.86 8.22 -17.10
N LEU A 333 -10.72 7.20 -17.35
CA LEU A 333 -10.65 5.92 -16.66
C LEU A 333 -9.34 5.19 -16.96
N TYR A 334 -8.90 5.20 -18.24
CA TYR A 334 -7.63 4.60 -18.64
C TYR A 334 -6.43 5.31 -17.99
N GLY A 335 -6.43 6.65 -17.96
CA GLY A 335 -5.38 7.43 -17.30
C GLY A 335 -5.26 7.12 -15.79
N VAL A 336 -6.40 6.94 -15.11
CA VAL A 336 -6.40 6.46 -13.72
C VAL A 336 -5.88 5.02 -13.63
N GLY A 337 -6.26 4.15 -14.57
CA GLY A 337 -5.72 2.79 -14.67
C GLY A 337 -4.18 2.76 -14.82
N ILE A 338 -3.59 3.71 -15.56
CA ILE A 338 -2.12 3.84 -15.62
C ILE A 338 -1.55 4.26 -14.27
N LEU A 339 -2.17 5.20 -13.56
CA LEU A 339 -1.68 5.66 -12.24
C LEU A 339 -1.72 4.55 -11.18
N THR A 340 -2.60 3.54 -11.30
CA THR A 340 -2.56 2.37 -10.42
C THR A 340 -1.29 1.54 -10.54
N GLY A 341 -0.54 1.69 -11.63
CA GLY A 341 0.79 1.09 -11.82
C GLY A 341 1.90 1.73 -10.97
N ILE A 342 1.59 2.76 -10.18
CA ILE A 342 2.48 3.30 -9.15
C ILE A 342 2.45 2.36 -7.95
N GLY A 343 3.31 1.35 -7.93
CA GLY A 343 3.37 0.38 -6.83
C GLY A 343 4.28 0.78 -5.68
N PHE A 344 5.26 1.57 -5.97
CA PHE A 344 6.34 2.15 -5.15
C PHE A 344 6.52 1.51 -3.76
N THR A 345 6.05 2.15 -2.66
CA THR A 345 6.28 1.66 -1.29
C THR A 345 5.65 0.29 -1.03
N MET A 346 4.45 0.03 -1.53
CA MET A 346 3.77 -1.25 -1.35
C MET A 346 4.45 -2.37 -2.14
N SER A 347 4.88 -2.11 -3.36
CA SER A 347 5.65 -3.10 -4.15
C SER A 347 7.03 -3.36 -3.55
N LEU A 348 7.73 -2.33 -3.00
CA LEU A 348 8.99 -2.53 -2.27
C LEU A 348 8.77 -3.36 -1.00
N PHE A 349 7.68 -3.12 -0.28
CA PHE A 349 7.33 -3.88 0.90
C PHE A 349 7.11 -5.37 0.58
N ILE A 350 6.26 -5.66 -0.41
CA ILE A 350 6.02 -7.04 -0.85
C ILE A 350 7.30 -7.69 -1.39
N GLY A 351 8.15 -6.91 -2.07
CA GLY A 351 9.44 -7.39 -2.58
C GLY A 351 10.39 -7.82 -1.47
N ASN A 352 10.46 -7.06 -0.38
CA ASN A 352 11.25 -7.44 0.80
C ASN A 352 10.73 -8.73 1.45
N LEU A 353 9.41 -8.97 1.43
CA LEU A 353 8.81 -10.21 1.93
C LEU A 353 9.05 -11.40 1.00
N ALA A 354 8.92 -11.17 -0.30
CA ALA A 354 9.06 -12.22 -1.30
C ALA A 354 10.49 -12.79 -1.39
N PHE A 355 11.50 -11.99 -1.05
CA PHE A 355 12.91 -12.34 -1.21
C PHE A 355 13.71 -12.23 0.09
N VAL A 356 13.10 -12.51 1.25
CA VAL A 356 13.79 -12.54 2.55
C VAL A 356 15.02 -13.46 2.53
N GLU A 357 14.88 -14.66 1.94
CA GLU A 357 15.94 -15.65 1.84
C GLU A 357 16.88 -15.40 0.65
N ASN A 358 16.42 -14.68 -0.37
CA ASN A 358 17.11 -14.47 -1.64
C ASN A 358 17.44 -12.98 -1.86
N VAL A 359 18.22 -12.41 -0.93
CA VAL A 359 18.58 -10.98 -0.90
C VAL A 359 19.19 -10.46 -2.22
N GLN A 360 19.80 -11.35 -3.02
CA GLN A 360 20.36 -11.04 -4.33
C GLN A 360 19.33 -10.46 -5.34
N TYR A 361 18.04 -10.72 -5.15
CA TYR A 361 16.99 -10.20 -6.02
C TYR A 361 16.46 -8.83 -5.57
N ILE A 362 16.75 -8.38 -4.34
CA ILE A 362 16.21 -7.13 -3.77
C ILE A 362 16.60 -5.90 -4.61
N GLU A 363 17.82 -5.83 -5.11
CA GLU A 363 18.22 -4.71 -6.00
C GLU A 363 17.41 -4.72 -7.29
N GLY A 364 17.19 -5.90 -7.88
CA GLY A 364 16.34 -6.06 -9.06
C GLY A 364 14.90 -5.65 -8.79
N VAL A 365 14.35 -5.98 -7.62
CA VAL A 365 13.03 -5.52 -7.18
C VAL A 365 12.98 -3.99 -7.13
N LYS A 366 13.93 -3.34 -6.46
CA LYS A 366 13.97 -1.88 -6.34
C LYS A 366 14.01 -1.21 -7.72
N ILE A 367 14.86 -1.69 -8.63
CA ILE A 367 14.97 -1.14 -9.98
C ILE A 367 13.67 -1.32 -10.76
N GLY A 368 13.08 -2.51 -10.75
CA GLY A 368 11.81 -2.80 -11.43
C GLY A 368 10.66 -1.95 -10.90
N VAL A 369 10.55 -1.81 -9.59
CA VAL A 369 9.51 -1.01 -8.92
C VAL A 369 9.68 0.49 -9.22
N LEU A 370 10.90 1.03 -9.06
CA LEU A 370 11.15 2.45 -9.30
C LEU A 370 10.89 2.83 -10.77
N THR A 371 11.39 2.03 -11.72
CA THR A 371 11.18 2.29 -13.15
C THR A 371 9.74 2.12 -13.57
N GLY A 372 9.04 1.05 -13.14
CA GLY A 372 7.63 0.82 -13.44
C GLY A 372 6.73 1.93 -12.87
N SER A 373 6.98 2.33 -11.62
CA SER A 373 6.25 3.43 -10.96
C SER A 373 6.49 4.78 -11.63
N LEU A 374 7.74 5.08 -12.04
CA LEU A 374 8.07 6.31 -12.74
C LEU A 374 7.38 6.39 -14.11
N LEU A 375 7.43 5.31 -14.89
CA LEU A 375 6.74 5.25 -16.18
C LEU A 375 5.22 5.43 -16.04
N SER A 376 4.61 4.77 -15.05
CA SER A 376 3.18 4.91 -14.74
C SER A 376 2.83 6.32 -14.31
N THR A 377 3.68 6.96 -13.49
CA THR A 377 3.51 8.35 -13.06
C THR A 377 3.52 9.31 -14.23
N LEU A 378 4.55 9.26 -15.07
CA LEU A 378 4.73 10.18 -16.19
C LEU A 378 3.63 10.01 -17.23
N THR A 379 3.39 8.79 -17.65
CA THR A 379 2.40 8.51 -18.70
C THR A 379 0.97 8.77 -18.24
N GLY A 380 0.61 8.37 -17.01
CA GLY A 380 -0.72 8.62 -16.46
C GLY A 380 -1.00 10.10 -16.25
N TYR A 381 -0.01 10.84 -15.68
CA TYR A 381 -0.11 12.29 -15.51
C TYR A 381 -0.28 13.02 -16.85
N LEU A 382 0.59 12.74 -17.82
CA LEU A 382 0.54 13.38 -19.14
C LEU A 382 -0.78 13.07 -19.87
N LEU A 383 -1.23 11.82 -19.88
CA LEU A 383 -2.49 11.45 -20.51
C LEU A 383 -3.66 12.22 -19.90
N LEU A 384 -3.77 12.25 -18.57
CA LEU A 384 -4.85 12.98 -17.88
C LEU A 384 -4.78 14.49 -18.10
N LEU A 385 -3.57 15.04 -18.20
CA LEU A 385 -3.36 16.45 -18.53
C LEU A 385 -3.89 16.80 -19.94
N PHE A 386 -3.57 15.97 -20.94
CA PHE A 386 -4.03 16.17 -22.33
C PHE A 386 -5.55 16.04 -22.47
N VAL A 387 -6.14 15.01 -21.85
CA VAL A 387 -7.59 14.77 -21.88
C VAL A 387 -8.36 15.94 -21.26
N SER A 388 -7.81 16.55 -20.19
CA SER A 388 -8.45 17.68 -19.52
C SER A 388 -8.36 18.99 -20.31
N HIS A 389 -7.31 19.18 -21.12
CA HIS A 389 -7.19 20.36 -22.00
C HIS A 389 -8.25 20.37 -23.11
N LYS A 390 -8.54 19.19 -23.69
CA LYS A 390 -9.52 19.04 -24.76
C LYS A 390 -10.94 19.44 -24.32
N LYS A 391 -11.29 19.15 -23.06
CA LYS A 391 -12.62 19.48 -22.49
C LYS A 391 -12.81 20.97 -22.14
N LYS A 392 -11.76 21.77 -22.15
CA LYS A 392 -11.82 23.22 -21.87
C LYS A 392 -11.99 24.06 -23.16
N ASN A 393 -11.70 23.44 -24.31
CA ASN A 393 -11.78 24.07 -25.64
C ASN A 393 -13.03 23.63 -26.44
N GLU A 394 -13.81 22.68 -25.91
CA GLU A 394 -15.18 22.33 -26.34
C GLU A 394 -16.21 23.03 -25.41
#